data_c1d9148d671dfeab49898b68e8ff25f8
#
_entry.id   c1d9148d671dfeab49898b68e8ff25f8
#
_cell.length_a   1.000
_cell.length_b   1.000
_cell.length_c   1.000
_cell.angle_alpha   90.00
_cell.angle_beta   90.00
_cell.angle_gamma   90.00
#
_symmetry.space_group_name_H-M   'P 1'
#
loop_
_entity.id
_entity.type
_entity.pdbx_description
1 polymer ?
#
loop_
_entity_poly.entity_id
_entity_poly.type
_entity_poly.pdbx_seq_one_letter_code
_entity_poly.pdbx_strand_id
1 'polypeptide(L)' 'MPALKDYRVVLGATIRDARICKRLTQEILAEKSELHSNYLGRVERGEEHISLSALRRVAKALGLRVRDLVADI' A
#
# COMPACT_ATOMS: atom_id res chain seq x y z
N MET A 1 -23.16 11.35 -13.25
CA MET A 1 -22.54 10.38 -12.37
C MET A 1 -21.13 10.81 -12.05
N PRO A 2 -20.76 10.86 -10.78
CA PRO A 2 -19.39 11.26 -10.47
C PRO A 2 -18.39 10.24 -11.02
N ALA A 3 -17.21 10.72 -11.43
CA ALA A 3 -16.13 9.84 -11.85
C ALA A 3 -15.67 9.01 -10.66
N LEU A 4 -15.38 7.73 -10.89
CA LEU A 4 -14.81 6.87 -9.87
C LEU A 4 -13.35 7.27 -9.65
N LYS A 5 -12.92 7.29 -8.41
CA LYS A 5 -11.51 7.51 -8.10
C LYS A 5 -10.69 6.32 -8.62
N ASP A 6 -9.51 6.62 -9.11
CA ASP A 6 -8.54 5.58 -9.44
C ASP A 6 -8.25 4.79 -8.16
N TYR A 7 -8.44 3.47 -8.21
CA TYR A 7 -8.23 2.63 -7.04
C TYR A 7 -6.80 2.71 -6.52
N ARG A 8 -5.84 3.03 -7.39
CA ARG A 8 -4.43 3.16 -6.98
C ARG A 8 -4.25 4.29 -5.97
N VAL A 9 -4.98 5.38 -6.15
CA VAL A 9 -4.93 6.52 -5.23
C VAL A 9 -5.47 6.11 -3.86
N VAL A 10 -6.63 5.49 -3.85
CA VAL A 10 -7.28 5.06 -2.60
C VAL A 10 -6.44 4.01 -1.89
N LEU A 11 -6.00 2.99 -2.62
CA LEU A 11 -5.19 1.91 -2.04
C LEU A 11 -3.84 2.42 -1.54
N GLY A 12 -3.19 3.28 -2.30
CA GLY A 12 -1.91 3.86 -1.91
C GLY A 12 -2.02 4.67 -0.63
N ALA A 13 -3.08 5.47 -0.51
CA ALA A 13 -3.34 6.25 0.70
C ALA A 13 -3.60 5.33 1.90
N THR A 14 -4.35 4.25 1.71
CA THR A 14 -4.61 3.28 2.77
C THR A 14 -3.33 2.63 3.27
N ILE A 15 -2.45 2.22 2.36
CA ILE A 15 -1.16 1.63 2.71
C ILE A 15 -0.31 2.65 3.49
N ARG A 16 -0.24 3.88 2.99
CA ARG A 16 0.53 4.94 3.64
C ARG A 16 0.02 5.20 5.06
N ASP A 17 -1.29 5.33 5.22
CA ASP A 17 -1.90 5.59 6.53
C ASP A 17 -1.61 4.45 7.51
N ALA A 18 -1.72 3.21 7.06
CA ALA A 18 -1.41 2.05 7.89
C ALA A 18 0.08 2.02 8.27
N ARG A 19 0.95 2.36 7.32
CA ARG A 19 2.39 2.44 7.57
C ARG A 19 2.72 3.48 8.64
N ILE A 20 2.15 4.67 8.49
CA ILE A 20 2.38 5.77 9.45
C ILE A 20 1.82 5.39 10.82
N CYS A 21 0.66 4.76 10.85
CA CYS A 21 0.05 4.28 12.09
C CYS A 21 0.96 3.30 12.83
N LYS A 22 1.71 2.49 12.08
CA LYS A 22 2.69 1.55 12.65
C LYS A 22 4.06 2.19 12.88
N ARG A 23 4.20 3.50 12.62
CA ARG A 23 5.45 4.25 12.80
C ARG A 23 6.60 3.69 11.98
N LEU A 24 6.31 3.23 10.76
CA LEU A 24 7.31 2.69 9.85
C LEU A 24 7.65 3.73 8.79
N THR A 25 8.92 3.77 8.41
CA THR A 25 9.33 4.53 7.23
C THR A 25 9.01 3.72 5.97
N GLN A 26 9.00 4.38 4.80
CA GLN A 26 8.84 3.66 3.53
C GLN A 26 9.94 2.61 3.36
N GLU A 27 11.17 2.97 3.71
CA GLU A 27 12.32 2.07 3.57
C GLU A 27 12.14 0.82 4.42
N ILE A 28 11.69 0.98 5.66
CA ILE A 28 11.49 -0.16 6.55
C ILE A 28 10.33 -1.04 6.06
N LEU A 29 9.22 -0.44 5.66
CA LEU A 29 8.11 -1.25 5.14
C LEU A 29 8.52 -1.97 3.85
N ALA A 30 9.24 -1.29 2.97
CA ALA A 30 9.73 -1.92 1.74
C ALA A 30 10.64 -3.11 2.05
N GLU A 31 11.56 -2.96 2.99
CA GLU A 31 12.44 -4.04 3.41
C GLU A 31 11.64 -5.23 3.95
N LYS A 32 10.70 -4.97 4.85
CA LYS A 32 9.86 -6.03 5.43
C LYS A 32 8.99 -6.73 4.38
N SER A 33 8.66 -6.02 3.31
CA SER A 33 7.80 -6.53 2.24
C SER A 33 8.61 -7.08 1.06
N GLU A 34 9.94 -7.04 1.16
CA GLU A 34 10.83 -7.44 0.07
C GLU A 34 10.55 -6.67 -1.22
N LEU A 35 10.30 -5.37 -1.09
CA LEU A 35 10.05 -4.45 -2.19
C LEU A 35 11.12 -3.37 -2.22
N HIS A 36 11.33 -2.80 -3.40
CA HIS A 36 12.15 -1.61 -3.51
C HIS A 36 11.40 -0.41 -2.95
N SER A 37 12.09 0.46 -2.19
CA SER A 37 11.43 1.61 -1.57
C SER A 37 10.86 2.58 -2.61
N ASN A 38 11.51 2.73 -3.78
CA ASN A 38 10.99 3.57 -4.86
C ASN A 38 9.66 3.04 -5.40
N TYR A 39 9.54 1.72 -5.53
CA TYR A 39 8.29 1.09 -5.96
C TYR A 39 7.19 1.35 -4.93
N LEU A 40 7.48 1.11 -3.65
CA LEU A 40 6.51 1.37 -2.58
C LEU A 40 6.09 2.84 -2.55
N GLY A 41 7.04 3.75 -2.73
CA GLY A 41 6.74 5.19 -2.80
C GLY A 41 5.76 5.52 -3.93
N ARG A 42 5.97 4.94 -5.11
CA ARG A 42 5.04 5.15 -6.24
C ARG A 42 3.66 4.57 -5.96
N VAL A 43 3.61 3.40 -5.31
CA VAL A 43 2.33 2.79 -4.91
C VAL A 43 1.59 3.71 -3.95
N GLU A 44 2.27 4.23 -2.95
CA GLU A 44 1.65 5.11 -1.96
C GLU A 44 1.13 6.40 -2.58
N ARG A 45 1.77 6.90 -3.64
CA ARG A 45 1.32 8.10 -4.36
C ARG A 45 0.23 7.82 -5.38
N GLY A 46 -0.16 6.56 -5.55
CA GLY A 46 -1.18 6.20 -6.53
C GLY A 46 -0.67 6.16 -7.98
N GLU A 47 0.64 6.08 -8.16
CA GLU A 47 1.29 6.12 -9.48
C GLU A 47 1.59 4.75 -10.05
N GLU A 48 1.36 3.70 -9.29
CA GLU A 48 1.76 2.34 -9.67
C GLU A 48 0.68 1.34 -9.29
N HIS A 49 0.50 0.33 -10.13
CA HIS A 49 -0.33 -0.81 -9.78
C HIS A 49 0.50 -1.77 -8.93
N ILE A 50 0.00 -2.11 -7.75
CA ILE A 50 0.68 -3.08 -6.92
C ILE A 50 0.25 -4.49 -7.33
N SER A 51 1.19 -5.42 -7.49
CA SER A 51 0.85 -6.80 -7.75
C SER A 51 0.19 -7.43 -6.52
N LEU A 52 -0.63 -8.46 -6.72
CA LEU A 52 -1.25 -9.16 -5.61
C LEU A 52 -0.18 -9.76 -4.68
N SER A 53 0.88 -10.31 -5.26
CA SER A 53 1.99 -10.85 -4.47
C SER A 53 2.61 -9.79 -3.56
N ALA A 54 2.90 -8.61 -4.10
CA ALA A 54 3.46 -7.51 -3.31
C ALA A 54 2.46 -7.03 -2.25
N LEU A 55 1.19 -6.93 -2.61
CA LEU A 55 0.14 -6.49 -1.69
C LEU A 55 0.02 -7.45 -0.49
N ARG A 56 0.10 -8.75 -0.73
CA ARG A 56 0.08 -9.74 0.36
C ARG A 56 1.26 -9.56 1.31
N ARG A 57 2.45 -9.29 0.77
CA ARG A 57 3.64 -9.07 1.60
C ARG A 57 3.53 -7.78 2.42
N VAL A 58 2.99 -6.72 1.80
CA VAL A 58 2.75 -5.45 2.50
C VAL A 58 1.74 -5.64 3.64
N ALA A 59 0.64 -6.32 3.36
CA ALA A 59 -0.37 -6.60 4.39
C ALA A 59 0.24 -7.36 5.57
N LYS A 60 1.01 -8.41 5.27
CA LYS A 60 1.69 -9.20 6.30
C LYS A 60 2.64 -8.34 7.13
N ALA A 61 3.43 -7.51 6.47
CA ALA A 61 4.38 -6.62 7.17
C ALA A 61 3.67 -5.61 8.07
N LEU A 62 2.46 -5.22 7.71
CA LEU A 62 1.64 -4.29 8.50
C LEU A 62 0.79 -5.00 9.56
N GLY A 63 0.80 -6.33 9.59
CA GLY A 63 -0.04 -7.09 10.50
C GLY A 63 -1.52 -7.03 10.14
N LEU A 64 -1.81 -6.81 8.86
CA LEU A 64 -3.16 -6.67 8.34
C LEU A 64 -3.46 -7.79 7.33
N ARG A 65 -4.72 -7.91 6.98
CA ARG A 65 -5.14 -8.77 5.87
C ARG A 65 -5.30 -7.94 4.61
N VAL A 66 -5.16 -8.58 3.46
CA VAL A 66 -5.38 -7.89 2.18
C VAL A 66 -6.76 -7.22 2.16
N ARG A 67 -7.79 -7.89 2.71
CA ARG A 67 -9.14 -7.31 2.76
C ARG A 67 -9.19 -5.97 3.49
N ASP A 68 -8.33 -5.78 4.48
CA ASP A 68 -8.29 -4.52 5.23
C ASP A 68 -7.73 -3.40 4.36
N LEU A 69 -6.81 -3.73 3.46
CA LEU A 69 -6.20 -2.73 2.58
C LEU A 69 -7.09 -2.37 1.40
N VAL A 70 -7.90 -3.30 0.93
CA VAL A 70 -8.72 -3.10 -0.27
C VAL A 70 -10.18 -2.77 0.02
N ALA A 71 -10.54 -2.60 1.29
CA ALA A 71 -11.94 -2.42 1.68
C ALA A 71 -12.59 -1.21 1.02
N ASP A 72 -11.82 -0.15 0.75
CA ASP A 72 -12.36 1.11 0.22
C ASP A 72 -12.22 1.23 -1.29
N ILE A 73 -11.67 0.23 -1.96
CA ILE A 73 -11.54 0.32 -3.42
C ILE A 73 -12.65 -0.46 -4.09
#